data_a5ff752bf48ff6ef39318651f9172bc9
#
_entry.id   a5ff752bf48ff6ef39318651f9172bc9
#
_cell.length_a   1.000
_cell.length_b   1.000
_cell.length_c   1.000
_cell.angle_alpha   90.00
_cell.angle_beta   90.00
_cell.angle_gamma   90.00
#
_symmetry.space_group_name_H-M   'P 1'
#
loop_
_entity.id
_entity.type
_entity.pdbx_description
1 polymer ?
#
loop_
_entity_poly.entity_id
_entity_poly.type
_entity_poly.pdbx_seq_one_letter_code
_entity_poly.pdbx_strand_id
1 'polypeptide(L)'
;MRLQKILSRLQKLHPKEIDLSLVRIKNLLKKLGNPQDKIKAITVVGTNGKNSTINAIFSILKSANIKCNVYTSPHILKINERFVFDNKEISDEELADLFEEVESINDNKQITYFEILTACYFYRASKFPENINLIEAGLFHRFDATNVLEKNIASIITSISLDHLDWLPENERTIEKIIFEKTSSLLKSNIIVAKQSSDEIMECIKQVISKNNSNKIFFNDDYSFIVNENDYFYYEDKFGKLKLPMPNLLGQFQLENISTAISALRNLKFDITEADIKNGITNLQSLARLQEIKSGKLKELVKNNRLIIDGSHNENGSKSLNNYLQSLNCNKHVVVGMMANKHHEKYISYFKNISSLTTVDIPNQPNSISGKDLMKKFKDLPNVKY
;
A
#
# COMPACT_ATOMS: atom_id res chain seq x y z
N MET A 1 11.88 6.72 -23.69
CA MET A 1 11.87 8.12 -24.16
C MET A 1 10.46 8.68 -24.44
N ARG A 2 9.54 7.94 -25.13
CA ARG A 2 8.14 8.37 -25.38
C ARG A 2 7.36 8.50 -24.07
N LEU A 3 7.30 7.45 -23.24
CA LEU A 3 6.59 7.42 -21.97
C LEU A 3 7.04 8.55 -21.03
N GLN A 4 8.34 8.83 -20.89
CA GLN A 4 8.85 9.91 -20.04
C GLN A 4 8.36 11.31 -20.46
N LYS A 5 8.28 11.56 -21.77
CA LYS A 5 7.73 12.82 -22.30
C LYS A 5 6.24 12.97 -21.93
N ILE A 6 5.48 11.89 -22.05
CA ILE A 6 4.06 11.86 -21.69
C ILE A 6 3.91 12.14 -20.19
N LEU A 7 4.63 11.43 -19.33
CA LEU A 7 4.58 11.62 -17.87
C LEU A 7 4.88 13.07 -17.48
N SER A 8 5.94 13.66 -18.07
CA SER A 8 6.28 15.07 -17.82
C SER A 8 5.20 16.05 -18.27
N ARG A 9 4.43 15.72 -19.30
CA ARG A 9 3.30 16.51 -19.80
C ARG A 9 2.09 16.36 -18.88
N LEU A 10 1.74 15.13 -18.46
CA LEU A 10 0.64 14.87 -17.55
C LEU A 10 0.82 15.55 -16.18
N GLN A 11 2.05 15.60 -15.67
CA GLN A 11 2.36 16.32 -14.42
C GLN A 11 2.08 17.82 -14.48
N LYS A 12 2.06 18.41 -15.67
CA LYS A 12 1.82 19.84 -15.87
C LYS A 12 0.34 20.21 -16.05
N LEU A 13 -0.57 19.23 -16.13
CA LEU A 13 -2.00 19.48 -16.31
C LEU A 13 -2.66 20.16 -15.11
N HIS A 14 -2.02 20.13 -13.94
CA HIS A 14 -2.50 20.80 -12.74
C HIS A 14 -1.35 21.45 -11.97
N PRO A 15 -1.51 22.68 -11.44
CA PRO A 15 -0.45 23.36 -10.70
C PRO A 15 -0.13 22.71 -9.35
N LYS A 16 -1.09 21.99 -8.76
CA LYS A 16 -0.90 21.24 -7.52
C LYS A 16 -0.72 19.77 -7.81
N GLU A 17 0.21 19.14 -7.13
CA GLU A 17 0.41 17.69 -7.20
C GLU A 17 -0.79 16.91 -6.64
N ILE A 18 -1.38 17.43 -5.54
CA ILE A 18 -2.57 16.89 -4.90
C ILE A 18 -3.58 18.03 -4.69
N ASP A 19 -4.83 17.76 -5.05
CA ASP A 19 -5.97 18.65 -4.81
C ASP A 19 -7.22 17.80 -4.61
N LEU A 20 -7.64 17.68 -3.36
CA LEU A 20 -8.68 16.75 -2.92
C LEU A 20 -10.06 17.15 -3.46
N SER A 21 -10.44 16.57 -4.58
CA SER A 21 -11.73 16.77 -5.24
C SER A 21 -12.06 15.56 -6.12
N LEU A 22 -13.34 15.20 -6.20
CA LEU A 22 -13.80 14.15 -7.12
C LEU A 22 -14.39 14.70 -8.42
N VAL A 23 -14.54 16.02 -8.55
CA VAL A 23 -15.23 16.64 -9.68
C VAL A 23 -14.48 16.40 -10.99
N ARG A 24 -13.17 16.65 -11.01
CA ARG A 24 -12.34 16.54 -12.23
C ARG A 24 -12.31 15.12 -12.77
N ILE A 25 -11.99 14.16 -11.89
CA ILE A 25 -11.93 12.76 -12.29
C ILE A 25 -13.30 12.23 -12.73
N LYS A 26 -14.39 12.57 -12.04
CA LYS A 26 -15.75 12.18 -12.45
C LYS A 26 -16.12 12.73 -13.82
N ASN A 27 -15.74 13.98 -14.13
CA ASN A 27 -15.96 14.58 -15.44
C ASN A 27 -15.17 13.83 -16.53
N LEU A 28 -13.92 13.45 -16.29
CA LEU A 28 -13.14 12.67 -17.24
C LEU A 28 -13.72 11.26 -17.41
N LEU A 29 -14.06 10.57 -16.31
CA LEU A 29 -14.67 9.24 -16.38
C LEU A 29 -15.99 9.23 -17.13
N LYS A 30 -16.81 10.28 -16.99
CA LYS A 30 -18.04 10.45 -17.79
C LYS A 30 -17.74 10.53 -19.29
N LYS A 31 -16.72 11.28 -19.70
CA LYS A 31 -16.29 11.35 -21.11
C LYS A 31 -15.79 10.00 -21.62
N LEU A 32 -15.16 9.20 -20.76
CA LEU A 32 -14.69 7.85 -21.05
C LEU A 32 -15.80 6.77 -21.01
N GLY A 33 -17.06 7.15 -20.80
CA GLY A 33 -18.22 6.24 -20.75
C GLY A 33 -18.37 5.47 -19.45
N ASN A 34 -17.99 6.10 -18.32
CA ASN A 34 -18.06 5.59 -16.95
C ASN A 34 -17.44 4.18 -16.80
N PRO A 35 -16.17 4.00 -17.14
CA PRO A 35 -15.50 2.69 -17.13
C PRO A 35 -15.48 2.06 -15.73
N GLN A 36 -15.46 2.86 -14.66
CA GLN A 36 -15.47 2.40 -13.27
C GLN A 36 -16.75 1.62 -12.91
N ASP A 37 -17.85 1.81 -13.61
CA ASP A 37 -19.11 1.12 -13.33
C ASP A 37 -19.15 -0.30 -13.91
N LYS A 38 -18.15 -0.64 -14.75
CA LYS A 38 -18.07 -1.92 -15.49
C LYS A 38 -17.16 -2.94 -14.82
N ILE A 39 -16.58 -2.63 -13.67
CA ILE A 39 -15.57 -3.47 -13.02
C ILE A 39 -16.04 -4.04 -11.68
N LYS A 40 -15.48 -5.18 -11.30
CA LYS A 40 -15.65 -5.82 -9.99
C LYS A 40 -14.42 -5.46 -9.14
N ALA A 41 -14.57 -4.68 -8.07
CA ALA A 41 -13.44 -4.12 -7.32
C ALA A 41 -13.41 -4.52 -5.85
N ILE A 42 -12.21 -4.74 -5.33
CA ILE A 42 -11.86 -4.75 -3.90
C ILE A 42 -11.00 -3.52 -3.66
N THR A 43 -11.46 -2.63 -2.78
CA THR A 43 -10.75 -1.39 -2.44
C THR A 43 -9.99 -1.57 -1.13
N VAL A 44 -8.73 -1.15 -1.09
CA VAL A 44 -7.88 -1.26 0.12
C VAL A 44 -7.50 0.13 0.60
N VAL A 45 -7.91 0.46 1.83
CA VAL A 45 -7.63 1.73 2.51
C VAL A 45 -6.79 1.48 3.76
N GLY A 46 -6.11 2.51 4.26
CA GLY A 46 -5.29 2.43 5.47
C GLY A 46 -4.07 3.33 5.39
N THR A 47 -3.22 3.28 6.39
CA THR A 47 -1.92 3.97 6.39
C THR A 47 -0.82 3.02 5.94
N ASN A 48 -0.63 1.92 6.64
CA ASN A 48 0.38 0.91 6.35
C ASN A 48 -0.27 -0.42 5.95
N GLY A 49 0.43 -1.24 5.16
CA GLY A 49 -0.02 -2.58 4.80
C GLY A 49 -0.89 -2.67 3.53
N LYS A 50 -1.39 -1.57 2.96
CA LYS A 50 -2.25 -1.60 1.76
C LYS A 50 -1.65 -2.42 0.62
N ASN A 51 -0.47 -2.02 0.14
CA ASN A 51 0.23 -2.70 -0.94
C ASN A 51 0.53 -4.18 -0.61
N SER A 52 1.00 -4.48 0.61
CA SER A 52 1.28 -5.86 1.04
C SER A 52 0.02 -6.72 1.06
N THR A 53 -1.10 -6.19 1.51
CA THR A 53 -2.40 -6.89 1.50
C THR A 53 -2.89 -7.14 0.08
N ILE A 54 -2.79 -6.14 -0.81
CA ILE A 54 -3.12 -6.30 -2.23
C ILE A 54 -2.25 -7.37 -2.88
N ASN A 55 -0.95 -7.34 -2.66
CA ASN A 55 -0.03 -8.33 -3.22
C ASN A 55 -0.33 -9.74 -2.70
N ALA A 56 -0.73 -9.90 -1.43
CA ALA A 56 -1.15 -11.18 -0.87
C ALA A 56 -2.43 -11.70 -1.55
N ILE A 57 -3.45 -10.85 -1.69
CA ILE A 57 -4.69 -11.20 -2.42
C ILE A 57 -4.36 -11.58 -3.86
N PHE A 58 -3.59 -10.75 -4.57
CA PHE A 58 -3.20 -10.98 -5.95
C PHE A 58 -2.45 -12.30 -6.14
N SER A 59 -1.48 -12.59 -5.27
CA SER A 59 -0.68 -13.81 -5.33
C SER A 59 -1.53 -15.07 -5.10
N ILE A 60 -2.47 -15.03 -4.14
CA ILE A 60 -3.39 -16.15 -3.87
C ILE A 60 -4.38 -16.35 -5.04
N LEU A 61 -5.01 -15.27 -5.53
CA LEU A 61 -5.94 -15.36 -6.65
C LEU A 61 -5.24 -15.85 -7.93
N LYS A 62 -4.02 -15.38 -8.17
CA LYS A 62 -3.19 -15.83 -9.31
C LYS A 62 -2.86 -17.31 -9.19
N SER A 63 -2.58 -17.83 -7.98
CA SER A 63 -2.35 -19.27 -7.74
C SER A 63 -3.59 -20.10 -8.01
N ALA A 64 -4.78 -19.56 -7.77
CA ALA A 64 -6.07 -20.17 -8.12
C ALA A 64 -6.49 -19.93 -9.58
N ASN A 65 -5.60 -19.40 -10.44
CA ASN A 65 -5.88 -19.06 -11.85
C ASN A 65 -7.00 -18.01 -12.02
N ILE A 66 -7.32 -17.23 -11.01
CA ILE A 66 -8.27 -16.13 -11.08
C ILE A 66 -7.58 -14.90 -11.68
N LYS A 67 -8.21 -14.31 -12.69
CA LYS A 67 -7.67 -13.13 -13.37
C LYS A 67 -7.93 -11.85 -12.58
N CYS A 68 -6.88 -11.06 -12.42
CA CYS A 68 -6.92 -9.81 -11.68
C CYS A 68 -6.35 -8.65 -12.48
N ASN A 69 -6.88 -7.47 -12.20
CA ASN A 69 -6.24 -6.18 -12.48
C ASN A 69 -5.82 -5.56 -11.15
N VAL A 70 -4.68 -4.88 -11.11
CA VAL A 70 -4.17 -4.27 -9.87
C VAL A 70 -3.80 -2.81 -10.14
N TYR A 71 -4.22 -1.92 -9.22
CA TYR A 71 -3.83 -0.52 -9.20
C TYR A 71 -3.24 -0.17 -7.83
N THR A 72 -1.96 0.20 -7.82
CA THR A 72 -1.22 0.52 -6.59
C THR A 72 -0.47 1.84 -6.70
N SER A 73 -0.14 2.44 -5.56
CA SER A 73 0.65 3.68 -5.50
C SER A 73 1.39 3.82 -4.16
N PRO A 74 2.57 4.45 -4.18
CA PRO A 74 3.39 4.80 -5.34
C PRO A 74 4.10 3.60 -5.95
N HIS A 75 4.75 3.76 -7.10
CA HIS A 75 5.72 2.79 -7.63
C HIS A 75 7.09 2.95 -6.95
N ILE A 76 7.92 1.93 -7.01
CA ILE A 76 9.27 1.92 -6.43
C ILE A 76 10.33 2.13 -7.52
N LEU A 77 10.25 1.44 -8.62
CA LEU A 77 11.23 1.50 -9.72
C LEU A 77 10.66 2.20 -10.96
N LYS A 78 9.48 1.81 -11.41
CA LYS A 78 8.87 2.32 -12.64
C LYS A 78 7.35 2.43 -12.54
N ILE A 79 6.79 3.38 -13.27
CA ILE A 79 5.36 3.70 -13.27
C ILE A 79 4.47 2.49 -13.60
N ASN A 80 4.96 1.55 -14.41
CA ASN A 80 4.25 0.36 -14.84
C ASN A 80 3.79 -0.52 -13.67
N GLU A 81 4.57 -0.56 -12.57
CA GLU A 81 4.21 -1.29 -11.34
C GLU A 81 2.82 -0.94 -10.81
N ARG A 82 2.33 0.29 -11.11
CA ARG A 82 1.00 0.74 -10.70
C ARG A 82 -0.12 0.05 -11.47
N PHE A 83 0.18 -0.57 -12.62
CA PHE A 83 -0.81 -1.00 -13.60
C PHE A 83 -0.59 -2.46 -13.99
N VAL A 84 -1.35 -3.34 -13.37
CA VAL A 84 -1.41 -4.76 -13.75
C VAL A 84 -2.78 -5.03 -14.38
N PHE A 85 -2.79 -5.67 -15.55
CA PHE A 85 -4.02 -6.11 -16.22
C PHE A 85 -3.90 -7.57 -16.63
N ASP A 86 -4.95 -8.32 -16.39
CA ASP A 86 -5.01 -9.76 -16.71
C ASP A 86 -3.81 -10.55 -16.12
N ASN A 87 -3.45 -10.25 -14.87
CA ASN A 87 -2.31 -10.81 -14.13
C ASN A 87 -0.92 -10.44 -14.70
N LYS A 88 -0.82 -9.43 -15.57
CA LYS A 88 0.44 -8.98 -16.17
C LYS A 88 0.65 -7.49 -15.99
N GLU A 89 1.87 -7.08 -15.64
CA GLU A 89 2.27 -5.69 -15.65
C GLU A 89 2.24 -5.15 -17.08
N ILE A 90 1.71 -3.93 -17.25
CA ILE A 90 1.60 -3.27 -18.56
C ILE A 90 2.99 -2.92 -19.11
N SER A 91 3.19 -3.07 -20.42
CA SER A 91 4.43 -2.64 -21.08
C SER A 91 4.53 -1.12 -21.21
N ASP A 92 5.74 -0.59 -21.44
CA ASP A 92 5.96 0.85 -21.65
C ASP A 92 5.17 1.39 -22.86
N GLU A 93 5.06 0.59 -23.91
CA GLU A 93 4.36 0.96 -25.13
C GLU A 93 2.86 1.02 -24.93
N GLU A 94 2.25 -0.04 -24.35
CA GLU A 94 0.82 -0.06 -24.02
C GLU A 94 0.44 1.04 -23.03
N LEU A 95 1.32 1.35 -22.06
CA LEU A 95 1.07 2.40 -21.08
C LEU A 95 1.15 3.78 -21.75
N ALA A 96 2.08 3.99 -22.67
CA ALA A 96 2.17 5.23 -23.43
C ALA A 96 0.93 5.45 -24.30
N ASP A 97 0.46 4.42 -25.01
CA ASP A 97 -0.76 4.47 -25.83
C ASP A 97 -1.99 4.80 -24.95
N LEU A 98 -2.13 4.12 -23.82
CA LEU A 98 -3.21 4.35 -22.86
C LEU A 98 -3.23 5.80 -22.35
N PHE A 99 -2.06 6.34 -22.00
CA PHE A 99 -1.96 7.71 -21.50
C PHE A 99 -2.30 8.74 -22.57
N GLU A 100 -1.82 8.57 -23.81
CA GLU A 100 -2.13 9.48 -24.91
C GLU A 100 -3.62 9.44 -25.28
N GLU A 101 -4.23 8.27 -25.28
CA GLU A 101 -5.67 8.12 -25.54
C GLU A 101 -6.50 8.87 -24.50
N VAL A 102 -6.26 8.65 -23.20
CA VAL A 102 -7.01 9.30 -22.12
C VAL A 102 -6.71 10.80 -22.04
N GLU A 103 -5.46 11.22 -22.26
CA GLU A 103 -5.08 12.63 -22.32
C GLU A 103 -5.82 13.37 -23.45
N SER A 104 -5.92 12.76 -24.63
CA SER A 104 -6.68 13.31 -25.77
C SER A 104 -8.15 13.54 -25.41
N ILE A 105 -8.79 12.60 -24.69
CA ILE A 105 -10.18 12.72 -24.24
C ILE A 105 -10.33 13.75 -23.12
N ASN A 106 -9.29 13.92 -22.27
CA ASN A 106 -9.26 14.96 -21.26
C ASN A 106 -9.27 16.37 -21.84
N ASP A 107 -8.75 16.54 -23.07
CA ASP A 107 -8.80 17.78 -23.83
C ASP A 107 -8.19 18.97 -23.06
N ASN A 108 -6.97 18.81 -22.58
CA ASN A 108 -6.22 19.80 -21.81
C ASN A 108 -6.96 20.39 -20.58
N LYS A 109 -8.00 19.73 -20.08
CA LYS A 109 -8.67 20.17 -18.85
C LYS A 109 -7.73 19.94 -17.66
N GLN A 110 -7.79 20.86 -16.69
CA GLN A 110 -7.05 20.71 -15.45
C GLN A 110 -7.46 19.43 -14.72
N ILE A 111 -6.46 18.60 -14.42
CA ILE A 111 -6.61 17.34 -13.70
C ILE A 111 -5.29 17.01 -13.00
N THR A 112 -5.31 16.55 -11.75
CA THR A 112 -4.07 16.19 -11.06
C THR A 112 -3.46 14.93 -11.67
N TYR A 113 -2.15 14.76 -11.47
CA TYR A 113 -1.42 13.61 -11.97
C TYR A 113 -2.02 12.29 -11.49
N PHE A 114 -2.40 12.19 -10.21
CA PHE A 114 -3.01 10.97 -9.69
C PHE A 114 -4.41 10.71 -10.25
N GLU A 115 -5.20 11.76 -10.46
CA GLU A 115 -6.56 11.62 -11.04
C GLU A 115 -6.51 11.07 -12.48
N ILE A 116 -5.61 11.59 -13.32
CA ILE A 116 -5.53 11.10 -14.72
C ILE A 116 -4.98 9.68 -14.78
N LEU A 117 -3.99 9.31 -13.95
CA LEU A 117 -3.52 7.94 -13.85
C LEU A 117 -4.63 6.98 -13.40
N THR A 118 -5.44 7.40 -12.44
CA THR A 118 -6.58 6.62 -11.95
C THR A 118 -7.65 6.44 -13.03
N ALA A 119 -7.94 7.49 -13.82
CA ALA A 119 -8.85 7.39 -14.96
C ALA A 119 -8.32 6.43 -16.04
N CYS A 120 -7.03 6.46 -16.34
CA CYS A 120 -6.37 5.50 -17.24
C CYS A 120 -6.53 4.05 -16.76
N TYR A 121 -6.32 3.83 -15.44
CA TYR A 121 -6.54 2.50 -14.87
C TYR A 121 -7.98 2.02 -15.08
N PHE A 122 -8.98 2.80 -14.69
CA PHE A 122 -10.38 2.41 -14.86
C PHE A 122 -10.74 2.17 -16.33
N TYR A 123 -10.25 3.03 -17.23
CA TYR A 123 -10.50 2.90 -18.66
C TYR A 123 -9.96 1.59 -19.21
N ARG A 124 -8.72 1.23 -18.89
CA ARG A 124 -8.12 -0.04 -19.33
C ARG A 124 -8.74 -1.25 -18.63
N ALA A 125 -8.99 -1.17 -17.32
CA ALA A 125 -9.60 -2.24 -16.54
C ALA A 125 -10.99 -2.61 -17.04
N SER A 126 -11.78 -1.64 -17.52
CA SER A 126 -13.13 -1.89 -18.08
C SER A 126 -13.14 -2.77 -19.34
N LYS A 127 -11.98 -2.98 -19.97
CA LYS A 127 -11.83 -3.92 -21.07
C LYS A 127 -11.73 -5.39 -20.60
N PHE A 128 -11.64 -5.61 -19.28
CA PHE A 128 -11.57 -6.91 -18.62
C PHE A 128 -12.68 -7.04 -17.56
N PRO A 129 -13.98 -7.04 -17.95
CA PRO A 129 -15.09 -6.90 -17.00
C PRO A 129 -15.21 -8.10 -16.03
N GLU A 130 -14.66 -9.25 -16.37
CA GLU A 130 -14.68 -10.45 -15.51
C GLU A 130 -13.54 -10.49 -14.50
N ASN A 131 -12.48 -9.70 -14.69
CA ASN A 131 -11.35 -9.69 -13.79
C ASN A 131 -11.70 -9.00 -12.46
N ILE A 132 -11.07 -9.49 -11.38
CA ILE A 132 -11.15 -8.84 -10.07
C ILE A 132 -10.15 -7.68 -10.04
N ASN A 133 -10.63 -6.50 -9.68
CA ASN A 133 -9.81 -5.31 -9.59
C ASN A 133 -9.40 -5.07 -8.13
N LEU A 134 -8.09 -5.06 -7.86
CA LEU A 134 -7.52 -4.76 -6.56
C LEU A 134 -7.01 -3.32 -6.59
N ILE A 135 -7.65 -2.42 -5.83
CA ILE A 135 -7.43 -0.98 -5.93
C ILE A 135 -6.91 -0.43 -4.61
N GLU A 136 -5.70 0.12 -4.62
CA GLU A 136 -5.12 0.84 -3.50
C GLU A 136 -5.61 2.29 -3.47
N ALA A 137 -6.20 2.72 -2.36
CA ALA A 137 -6.47 4.14 -2.14
C ALA A 137 -5.16 4.92 -1.92
N GLY A 138 -5.07 6.10 -2.48
CA GLY A 138 -3.87 6.93 -2.44
C GLY A 138 -3.63 7.57 -1.07
N LEU A 139 -4.05 8.81 -0.89
CA LEU A 139 -3.76 9.59 0.31
C LEU A 139 -4.71 9.27 1.49
N PHE A 140 -5.98 9.59 1.32
CA PHE A 140 -7.09 9.27 2.21
C PHE A 140 -8.03 8.32 1.45
N HIS A 141 -9.38 8.46 1.64
CA HIS A 141 -10.33 7.77 0.78
C HIS A 141 -11.47 8.69 0.33
N ARG A 142 -11.96 9.53 1.23
CA ARG A 142 -13.17 10.33 1.00
C ARG A 142 -13.14 11.17 -0.27
N PHE A 143 -12.01 11.80 -0.57
CA PHE A 143 -11.78 12.60 -1.78
C PHE A 143 -10.65 12.04 -2.65
N ASP A 144 -10.27 10.78 -2.43
CA ASP A 144 -9.26 10.11 -3.24
C ASP A 144 -9.83 9.78 -4.62
N ALA A 145 -9.00 9.91 -5.66
CA ALA A 145 -9.42 9.65 -7.03
C ALA A 145 -9.96 8.22 -7.25
N THR A 146 -9.58 7.26 -6.42
CA THR A 146 -10.09 5.89 -6.47
C THR A 146 -11.51 5.75 -5.91
N ASN A 147 -12.00 6.73 -5.14
CA ASN A 147 -13.34 6.73 -4.53
C ASN A 147 -14.42 7.26 -5.49
N VAL A 148 -14.49 6.70 -6.68
CA VAL A 148 -15.46 7.03 -7.73
C VAL A 148 -16.37 5.86 -8.09
N LEU A 149 -16.16 4.72 -7.45
CA LEU A 149 -16.98 3.52 -7.62
C LEU A 149 -18.34 3.71 -6.95
N GLU A 150 -19.43 3.28 -7.60
CA GLU A 150 -20.75 3.20 -7.00
C GLU A 150 -20.97 1.87 -6.26
N LYS A 151 -20.24 0.83 -6.66
CA LYS A 151 -20.30 -0.53 -6.09
C LYS A 151 -18.91 -1.12 -6.03
N ASN A 152 -18.64 -1.90 -4.99
CA ASN A 152 -17.48 -2.77 -4.91
C ASN A 152 -17.85 -4.11 -4.26
N ILE A 153 -16.98 -5.11 -4.36
CA ILE A 153 -17.15 -6.44 -3.74
C ILE A 153 -16.88 -6.32 -2.24
N ALA A 154 -15.80 -5.61 -1.89
CA ALA A 154 -15.39 -5.39 -0.52
C ALA A 154 -14.50 -4.17 -0.38
N SER A 155 -14.44 -3.65 0.85
CA SER A 155 -13.45 -2.68 1.30
C SER A 155 -12.59 -3.32 2.39
N ILE A 156 -11.27 -3.17 2.31
CA ILE A 156 -10.33 -3.67 3.29
C ILE A 156 -9.68 -2.49 3.99
N ILE A 157 -9.76 -2.44 5.31
CA ILE A 157 -9.11 -1.44 6.16
C ILE A 157 -7.86 -2.09 6.74
N THR A 158 -6.68 -1.68 6.26
CA THR A 158 -5.40 -2.08 6.85
C THR A 158 -5.06 -1.23 8.05
N SER A 159 -3.87 -1.38 8.65
CA SER A 159 -3.46 -0.62 9.82
C SER A 159 -3.52 0.90 9.55
N ILE A 160 -4.19 1.63 10.44
CA ILE A 160 -4.29 3.10 10.42
C ILE A 160 -3.39 3.68 11.51
N SER A 161 -2.65 4.72 11.15
CA SER A 161 -1.80 5.49 12.06
C SER A 161 -1.70 6.95 11.59
N LEU A 162 -1.07 7.79 12.41
CA LEU A 162 -0.78 9.18 12.03
C LEU A 162 0.15 9.23 10.83
N ASP A 163 -0.33 9.78 9.74
CA ASP A 163 0.42 10.11 8.52
C ASP A 163 -0.35 11.17 7.73
N HIS A 164 0.33 11.83 6.79
CA HIS A 164 -0.30 12.83 5.92
C HIS A 164 -0.97 14.01 6.64
N LEU A 165 -0.46 14.40 7.81
CA LEU A 165 -1.01 15.47 8.63
C LEU A 165 -0.98 16.84 7.93
N ASP A 166 -0.04 17.04 6.99
CA ASP A 166 0.09 18.28 6.21
C ASP A 166 -1.14 18.59 5.33
N TRP A 167 -1.96 17.56 5.06
CA TRP A 167 -3.20 17.67 4.27
C TRP A 167 -4.44 17.95 5.13
N LEU A 168 -4.27 18.07 6.43
CA LEU A 168 -5.36 18.40 7.37
C LEU A 168 -5.10 19.77 8.02
N PRO A 169 -6.18 20.53 8.28
CA PRO A 169 -6.09 21.73 9.11
C PRO A 169 -5.40 21.40 10.46
N GLU A 170 -4.64 22.33 10.99
CA GLU A 170 -3.80 22.07 12.17
C GLU A 170 -4.60 21.56 13.37
N ASN A 171 -5.78 22.12 13.58
CA ASN A 171 -6.71 21.72 14.63
C ASN A 171 -7.45 20.38 14.39
N GLU A 172 -7.27 19.78 13.21
CA GLU A 172 -7.86 18.49 12.83
C GLU A 172 -6.80 17.37 12.67
N ARG A 173 -5.55 17.60 13.05
CA ARG A 173 -4.44 16.65 12.90
C ARG A 173 -4.46 15.56 13.97
N THR A 174 -5.55 14.81 14.02
CA THR A 174 -5.78 13.74 15.00
C THR A 174 -5.95 12.36 14.33
N ILE A 175 -5.81 11.29 15.11
CA ILE A 175 -6.00 9.92 14.61
C ILE A 175 -7.47 9.67 14.22
N GLU A 176 -8.42 10.23 14.96
CA GLU A 176 -9.85 10.12 14.71
C GLU A 176 -10.21 10.74 13.36
N LYS A 177 -9.60 11.89 13.04
CA LYS A 177 -9.80 12.55 11.74
C LYS A 177 -9.25 11.71 10.60
N ILE A 178 -8.06 11.12 10.76
CA ILE A 178 -7.48 10.22 9.76
C ILE A 178 -8.37 8.99 9.55
N ILE A 179 -8.87 8.39 10.64
CA ILE A 179 -9.81 7.27 10.57
C ILE A 179 -11.06 7.69 9.78
N PHE A 180 -11.63 8.84 10.11
CA PHE A 180 -12.81 9.38 9.41
C PHE A 180 -12.54 9.58 7.90
N GLU A 181 -11.45 10.25 7.54
CA GLU A 181 -11.10 10.51 6.12
C GLU A 181 -10.84 9.22 5.32
N LYS A 182 -10.37 8.15 5.98
CA LYS A 182 -10.10 6.87 5.33
C LYS A 182 -11.31 5.94 5.27
N THR A 183 -12.27 6.04 6.20
CA THR A 183 -13.29 4.98 6.35
C THR A 183 -14.73 5.46 6.24
N SER A 184 -15.02 6.76 6.39
CA SER A 184 -16.40 7.28 6.39
C SER A 184 -17.12 7.17 5.05
N SER A 185 -16.40 7.06 3.95
CA SER A 185 -16.95 6.98 2.59
C SER A 185 -16.91 5.58 1.97
N LEU A 186 -16.67 4.54 2.79
CA LEU A 186 -16.69 3.16 2.31
C LEU A 186 -18.08 2.75 1.81
N LEU A 187 -18.12 2.01 0.71
CA LEU A 187 -19.35 1.55 0.09
C LEU A 187 -20.07 0.49 0.96
N LYS A 188 -21.37 0.31 0.71
CA LYS A 188 -22.21 -0.71 1.36
C LYS A 188 -21.88 -2.11 0.80
N SER A 189 -20.74 -2.65 1.20
CA SER A 189 -20.25 -3.97 0.82
C SER A 189 -19.61 -4.67 2.02
N ASN A 190 -18.97 -5.83 1.85
CA ASN A 190 -18.20 -6.41 2.93
C ASN A 190 -17.04 -5.50 3.34
N ILE A 191 -16.84 -5.31 4.65
CA ILE A 191 -15.72 -4.55 5.21
C ILE A 191 -14.88 -5.49 6.05
N ILE A 192 -13.61 -5.66 5.65
CA ILE A 192 -12.64 -6.46 6.39
C ILE A 192 -11.66 -5.51 7.08
N VAL A 193 -11.52 -5.62 8.39
CA VAL A 193 -10.68 -4.75 9.21
C VAL A 193 -9.50 -5.55 9.74
N ALA A 194 -8.30 -5.12 9.35
CA ALA A 194 -7.04 -5.68 9.82
C ALA A 194 -6.76 -5.32 11.28
N LYS A 195 -5.79 -6.00 11.89
CA LYS A 195 -5.24 -5.65 13.19
C LYS A 195 -4.85 -4.18 13.25
N GLN A 196 -5.21 -3.51 14.32
CA GLN A 196 -4.81 -2.14 14.61
C GLN A 196 -3.74 -2.10 15.70
N SER A 197 -3.05 -0.98 15.84
CA SER A 197 -1.97 -0.81 16.82
C SER A 197 -2.47 -0.68 18.26
N SER A 198 -3.75 -0.37 18.46
CA SER A 198 -4.42 -0.33 19.77
C SER A 198 -5.93 -0.57 19.64
N ASP A 199 -6.55 -0.93 20.76
CA ASP A 199 -7.99 -1.14 20.84
C ASP A 199 -8.79 0.17 20.65
N GLU A 200 -8.24 1.31 21.05
CA GLU A 200 -8.88 2.63 20.88
C GLU A 200 -9.04 2.95 19.38
N ILE A 201 -8.01 2.65 18.55
CA ILE A 201 -8.10 2.83 17.11
C ILE A 201 -9.14 1.88 16.51
N MET A 202 -9.18 0.62 16.96
CA MET A 202 -10.16 -0.36 16.50
C MET A 202 -11.58 0.09 16.84
N GLU A 203 -11.83 0.55 18.07
CA GLU A 203 -13.14 1.05 18.48
C GLU A 203 -13.56 2.32 17.72
N CYS A 204 -12.64 3.24 17.48
CA CYS A 204 -12.91 4.41 16.65
C CYS A 204 -13.30 4.01 15.22
N ILE A 205 -12.60 3.04 14.59
CA ILE A 205 -12.96 2.50 13.29
C ILE A 205 -14.37 1.88 13.35
N LYS A 206 -14.66 1.02 14.33
CA LYS A 206 -15.99 0.41 14.53
C LYS A 206 -17.09 1.47 14.61
N GLN A 207 -16.87 2.56 15.35
CA GLN A 207 -17.82 3.68 15.46
C GLN A 207 -18.07 4.37 14.11
N VAL A 208 -17.02 4.71 13.36
CA VAL A 208 -17.17 5.39 12.07
C VAL A 208 -17.93 4.52 11.06
N ILE A 209 -17.57 3.23 10.96
CA ILE A 209 -18.22 2.32 10.00
C ILE A 209 -19.54 1.73 10.51
N SER A 210 -19.94 1.98 11.76
CA SER A 210 -21.20 1.46 12.32
C SER A 210 -22.43 1.86 11.52
N LYS A 211 -22.41 3.07 10.97
CA LYS A 211 -23.50 3.64 10.14
C LYS A 211 -23.62 2.98 8.75
N ASN A 212 -22.62 2.21 8.36
CA ASN A 212 -22.64 1.47 7.11
C ASN A 212 -23.29 0.10 7.34
N ASN A 213 -24.42 -0.16 6.67
CA ASN A 213 -25.17 -1.44 6.76
C ASN A 213 -24.49 -2.54 5.95
N SER A 214 -23.20 -2.78 6.17
CA SER A 214 -22.41 -3.81 5.53
C SER A 214 -22.10 -4.94 6.51
N ASN A 215 -21.73 -6.11 5.98
CA ASN A 215 -21.13 -7.16 6.78
C ASN A 215 -19.71 -6.74 7.15
N LYS A 216 -19.36 -6.78 8.43
CA LYS A 216 -18.07 -6.36 8.98
C LYS A 216 -17.35 -7.54 9.58
N ILE A 217 -16.07 -7.66 9.32
CA ILE A 217 -15.21 -8.78 9.70
C ILE A 217 -13.96 -8.19 10.34
N PHE A 218 -13.75 -8.47 11.62
CA PHE A 218 -12.70 -7.85 12.42
C PHE A 218 -11.63 -8.85 12.83
N PHE A 219 -10.40 -8.39 12.83
CA PHE A 219 -9.29 -9.13 13.44
C PHE A 219 -9.55 -9.35 14.94
N ASN A 220 -9.21 -10.53 15.44
CA ASN A 220 -9.46 -11.10 16.78
C ASN A 220 -10.92 -11.46 17.09
N ASP A 221 -11.91 -10.83 16.48
CA ASP A 221 -13.32 -11.18 16.68
C ASP A 221 -13.75 -12.28 15.70
N ASP A 222 -13.41 -12.15 14.40
CA ASP A 222 -13.86 -13.04 13.33
C ASP A 222 -12.74 -13.88 12.70
N TYR A 223 -11.49 -13.43 12.80
CA TYR A 223 -10.32 -14.17 12.34
C TYR A 223 -9.07 -13.79 13.13
N SER A 224 -8.14 -14.73 13.21
CA SER A 224 -6.89 -14.53 13.93
C SER A 224 -5.76 -15.36 13.32
N PHE A 225 -4.54 -15.16 13.78
CA PHE A 225 -3.42 -16.05 13.51
C PHE A 225 -2.53 -16.23 14.73
N ILE A 226 -1.86 -17.39 14.80
CA ILE A 226 -0.87 -17.71 15.82
C ILE A 226 0.38 -18.26 15.12
N VAL A 227 1.53 -17.70 15.48
CA VAL A 227 2.83 -18.19 14.99
C VAL A 227 3.29 -19.36 15.87
N ASN A 228 3.71 -20.45 15.25
CA ASN A 228 4.30 -21.58 15.93
C ASN A 228 5.73 -21.80 15.44
N GLU A 229 6.69 -21.61 16.32
CA GLU A 229 8.14 -21.91 16.21
C GLU A 229 8.73 -21.93 14.79
N ASN A 230 8.73 -20.76 14.13
CA ASN A 230 9.49 -20.38 12.93
C ASN A 230 9.13 -21.02 11.57
N ASP A 231 8.47 -22.18 11.49
CA ASP A 231 8.24 -22.86 10.20
C ASP A 231 6.88 -22.63 9.59
N TYR A 232 5.86 -22.37 10.42
CA TYR A 232 4.49 -22.17 9.99
C TYR A 232 3.68 -21.31 10.97
N PHE A 233 2.55 -20.82 10.50
CA PHE A 233 1.55 -20.16 11.34
C PHE A 233 0.18 -20.83 11.15
N TYR A 234 -0.67 -20.71 12.15
CA TYR A 234 -2.07 -21.09 12.05
C TYR A 234 -2.91 -19.85 11.82
N TYR A 235 -3.72 -19.89 10.78
CA TYR A 235 -4.81 -18.95 10.55
C TYR A 235 -6.13 -19.61 10.95
N GLU A 236 -7.05 -18.88 11.56
CA GLU A 236 -8.35 -19.38 12.00
C GLU A 236 -9.45 -18.35 11.74
N ASP A 237 -10.60 -18.81 11.23
CA ASP A 237 -11.83 -18.06 11.06
C ASP A 237 -13.05 -19.00 11.20
N LYS A 238 -14.26 -18.49 10.98
CA LYS A 238 -15.49 -19.29 11.04
C LYS A 238 -15.55 -20.47 10.06
N PHE A 239 -14.68 -20.53 9.05
CA PHE A 239 -14.60 -21.63 8.09
C PHE A 239 -13.56 -22.70 8.50
N GLY A 240 -12.93 -22.53 9.64
CA GLY A 240 -11.97 -23.47 10.22
C GLY A 240 -10.52 -23.00 10.19
N LYS A 241 -9.66 -23.83 10.73
CA LYS A 241 -8.23 -23.55 10.94
C LYS A 241 -7.39 -24.04 9.77
N LEU A 242 -6.43 -23.23 9.36
CA LEU A 242 -5.45 -23.55 8.31
C LEU A 242 -4.05 -23.58 8.91
N LYS A 243 -3.25 -24.58 8.54
CA LYS A 243 -1.81 -24.64 8.82
C LYS A 243 -1.07 -24.16 7.57
N LEU A 244 -0.41 -23.00 7.67
CA LEU A 244 0.16 -22.27 6.53
C LEU A 244 1.67 -22.09 6.69
N PRO A 245 2.44 -22.21 5.61
CA PRO A 245 3.88 -21.96 5.65
C PRO A 245 4.17 -20.49 5.97
N MET A 246 5.34 -20.22 6.54
CA MET A 246 5.79 -18.82 6.66
C MET A 246 5.95 -18.20 5.28
N PRO A 247 5.57 -16.93 5.11
CA PRO A 247 5.72 -16.23 3.84
C PRO A 247 7.20 -15.99 3.51
N ASN A 248 7.48 -15.83 2.22
CA ASN A 248 8.81 -15.38 1.76
C ASN A 248 9.04 -13.87 1.99
N LEU A 249 8.35 -13.28 2.95
CA LEU A 249 8.49 -11.89 3.37
C LEU A 249 8.91 -11.82 4.83
N LEU A 250 9.80 -10.88 5.13
CA LEU A 250 10.31 -10.67 6.48
C LEU A 250 9.37 -9.77 7.30
N GLY A 251 9.37 -9.99 8.63
CA GLY A 251 8.62 -9.17 9.59
C GLY A 251 7.22 -9.70 9.90
N GLN A 252 6.90 -9.74 11.19
CA GLN A 252 5.63 -10.28 11.70
C GLN A 252 4.39 -9.54 11.16
N PHE A 253 4.50 -8.23 10.89
CA PHE A 253 3.42 -7.43 10.30
C PHE A 253 2.96 -7.94 8.92
N GLN A 254 3.80 -8.72 8.22
CA GLN A 254 3.39 -9.34 6.96
C GLN A 254 2.35 -10.45 7.21
N LEU A 255 2.43 -11.16 8.34
CA LEU A 255 1.40 -12.14 8.71
C LEU A 255 0.06 -11.47 8.97
N GLU A 256 0.05 -10.26 9.55
CA GLU A 256 -1.16 -9.45 9.73
C GLU A 256 -1.81 -9.11 8.38
N ASN A 257 -1.01 -8.65 7.40
CA ASN A 257 -1.48 -8.33 6.05
C ASN A 257 -1.98 -9.58 5.30
N ILE A 258 -1.26 -10.69 5.40
CA ILE A 258 -1.61 -11.97 4.76
C ILE A 258 -2.88 -12.55 5.37
N SER A 259 -3.00 -12.54 6.70
CA SER A 259 -4.20 -13.03 7.39
C SER A 259 -5.43 -12.21 7.01
N THR A 260 -5.28 -10.91 6.85
CA THR A 260 -6.35 -10.02 6.35
C THR A 260 -6.73 -10.36 4.91
N ALA A 261 -5.76 -10.65 4.05
CA ALA A 261 -6.00 -11.09 2.67
C ALA A 261 -6.75 -12.42 2.63
N ILE A 262 -6.34 -13.40 3.44
CA ILE A 262 -7.01 -14.71 3.53
C ILE A 262 -8.45 -14.52 4.04
N SER A 263 -8.66 -13.73 5.09
CA SER A 263 -9.99 -13.42 5.64
C SER A 263 -10.89 -12.83 4.56
N ALA A 264 -10.38 -11.86 3.79
CA ALA A 264 -11.13 -11.25 2.69
C ALA A 264 -11.55 -12.32 1.67
N LEU A 265 -10.62 -13.11 1.18
CA LEU A 265 -10.89 -14.10 0.12
C LEU A 265 -11.88 -15.19 0.57
N ARG A 266 -11.74 -15.70 1.80
CA ARG A 266 -12.64 -16.73 2.34
C ARG A 266 -14.06 -16.20 2.60
N ASN A 267 -14.17 -14.99 3.16
CA ASN A 267 -15.47 -14.37 3.43
C ASN A 267 -16.19 -13.91 2.16
N LEU A 268 -15.47 -13.58 1.10
CA LEU A 268 -16.02 -13.27 -0.23
C LEU A 268 -16.32 -14.51 -1.07
N LYS A 269 -16.04 -15.70 -0.52
CA LYS A 269 -16.32 -17.02 -1.13
C LYS A 269 -15.70 -17.18 -2.53
N PHE A 270 -14.47 -16.70 -2.69
CA PHE A 270 -13.71 -17.02 -3.88
C PHE A 270 -13.45 -18.55 -3.92
N ASP A 271 -13.48 -19.10 -5.12
CA ASP A 271 -13.13 -20.51 -5.33
C ASP A 271 -11.61 -20.70 -5.26
N ILE A 272 -11.13 -20.81 -4.02
CA ILE A 272 -9.71 -20.98 -3.69
C ILE A 272 -9.53 -22.17 -2.75
N THR A 273 -8.52 -22.96 -3.01
CA THR A 273 -8.15 -24.10 -2.16
C THR A 273 -7.09 -23.69 -1.12
N GLU A 274 -6.89 -24.53 -0.10
CA GLU A 274 -5.77 -24.35 0.84
C GLU A 274 -4.41 -24.40 0.12
N ALA A 275 -4.29 -25.20 -0.93
CA ALA A 275 -3.09 -25.26 -1.76
C ALA A 275 -2.82 -23.94 -2.49
N ASP A 276 -3.85 -23.25 -2.99
CA ASP A 276 -3.72 -21.95 -3.63
C ASP A 276 -3.26 -20.88 -2.64
N ILE A 277 -3.78 -20.92 -1.40
CA ILE A 277 -3.35 -20.03 -0.32
C ILE A 277 -1.87 -20.27 -0.01
N LYS A 278 -1.45 -21.54 0.19
CA LYS A 278 -0.05 -21.91 0.47
C LYS A 278 0.89 -21.45 -0.64
N ASN A 279 0.55 -21.74 -1.89
CA ASN A 279 1.34 -21.33 -3.05
C ASN A 279 1.41 -19.80 -3.19
N GLY A 280 0.28 -19.11 -2.97
CA GLY A 280 0.23 -17.65 -3.00
C GLY A 280 1.15 -17.02 -1.94
N ILE A 281 1.16 -17.53 -0.73
CA ILE A 281 1.98 -17.03 0.37
C ILE A 281 3.48 -17.26 0.10
N THR A 282 3.86 -18.43 -0.38
CA THR A 282 5.29 -18.76 -0.63
C THR A 282 5.87 -18.06 -1.85
N ASN A 283 5.04 -17.71 -2.83
CA ASN A 283 5.44 -16.96 -4.02
C ASN A 283 5.26 -15.43 -3.89
N LEU A 284 4.83 -14.94 -2.73
CA LEU A 284 4.58 -13.53 -2.49
C LEU A 284 5.85 -12.71 -2.60
N GLN A 285 5.78 -11.61 -3.35
CA GLN A 285 6.84 -10.62 -3.49
C GLN A 285 6.31 -9.25 -3.10
N SER A 286 7.14 -8.45 -2.43
CA SER A 286 6.83 -7.08 -2.08
C SER A 286 8.09 -6.24 -2.10
N LEU A 287 8.13 -5.25 -2.99
CA LEU A 287 9.29 -4.36 -3.13
C LEU A 287 9.37 -3.41 -1.92
N ALA A 288 10.59 -3.20 -1.44
CA ALA A 288 10.89 -2.28 -0.34
C ALA A 288 9.99 -2.47 0.92
N ARG A 289 9.69 -3.72 1.26
CA ARG A 289 8.96 -4.10 2.49
C ARG A 289 9.74 -5.18 3.23
N LEU A 290 10.82 -4.77 3.93
CA LEU A 290 11.85 -5.67 4.46
C LEU A 290 12.37 -6.63 3.38
N GLN A 291 12.53 -6.12 2.16
CA GLN A 291 12.98 -6.90 1.02
C GLN A 291 14.46 -7.25 1.16
N GLU A 292 14.78 -8.52 1.23
CA GLU A 292 16.17 -8.98 1.18
C GLU A 292 16.69 -9.02 -0.26
N ILE A 293 17.74 -8.26 -0.52
CA ILE A 293 18.41 -8.19 -1.82
C ILE A 293 19.46 -9.29 -1.91
N LYS A 294 19.26 -10.24 -2.82
CA LYS A 294 20.12 -11.44 -2.96
C LYS A 294 21.15 -11.32 -4.07
N SER A 295 21.02 -10.36 -4.99
CA SER A 295 21.92 -10.19 -6.14
C SER A 295 21.99 -8.72 -6.57
N GLY A 296 22.94 -8.42 -7.48
CA GLY A 296 23.12 -7.10 -8.07
C GLY A 296 24.21 -6.26 -7.39
N LYS A 297 24.54 -5.12 -8.01
CA LYS A 297 25.68 -4.27 -7.64
C LYS A 297 25.75 -3.90 -6.17
N LEU A 298 24.63 -3.51 -5.55
CA LEU A 298 24.61 -3.17 -4.12
C LEU A 298 24.89 -4.40 -3.24
N LYS A 299 24.39 -5.57 -3.61
CA LYS A 299 24.65 -6.80 -2.87
C LYS A 299 26.13 -7.21 -2.95
N GLU A 300 26.75 -7.02 -4.09
CA GLU A 300 28.20 -7.27 -4.30
C GLU A 300 29.06 -6.40 -3.39
N LEU A 301 28.67 -5.14 -3.13
CA LEU A 301 29.38 -4.23 -2.22
C LEU A 301 29.38 -4.71 -0.77
N VAL A 302 28.30 -5.35 -0.32
CA VAL A 302 28.18 -5.84 1.06
C VAL A 302 28.60 -7.30 1.22
N LYS A 303 29.04 -7.95 0.15
CA LYS A 303 29.60 -9.33 0.14
C LYS A 303 28.69 -10.33 0.89
N ASN A 304 29.19 -10.89 1.98
CA ASN A 304 28.52 -11.91 2.79
C ASN A 304 27.46 -11.35 3.74
N ASN A 305 27.35 -10.03 3.88
CA ASN A 305 26.33 -9.42 4.74
C ASN A 305 24.96 -9.45 4.07
N ARG A 306 23.92 -9.52 4.88
CA ARG A 306 22.55 -9.35 4.38
C ARG A 306 22.32 -7.89 4.01
N LEU A 307 21.60 -7.67 2.92
CA LEU A 307 21.14 -6.36 2.49
C LEU A 307 19.62 -6.35 2.46
N ILE A 308 19.01 -5.48 3.26
CA ILE A 308 17.56 -5.37 3.37
C ILE A 308 17.15 -3.94 3.03
N ILE A 309 16.12 -3.79 2.19
CA ILE A 309 15.55 -2.50 1.81
C ILE A 309 14.14 -2.42 2.38
N ASP A 310 13.85 -1.28 3.03
CA ASP A 310 12.52 -0.99 3.56
C ASP A 310 12.10 0.45 3.27
N GLY A 311 10.83 0.67 2.95
CA GLY A 311 10.25 1.97 2.62
C GLY A 311 9.48 2.61 3.79
N SER A 312 9.64 2.14 5.02
CA SER A 312 8.99 2.75 6.19
C SER A 312 9.45 4.21 6.37
N HIS A 313 8.50 5.07 6.70
CA HIS A 313 8.74 6.50 6.79
C HIS A 313 7.83 7.22 7.80
N ASN A 314 7.05 6.48 8.55
CA ASN A 314 6.19 6.97 9.63
C ASN A 314 6.43 6.19 10.93
N GLU A 315 5.85 6.66 12.02
CA GLU A 315 6.05 6.11 13.36
C GLU A 315 5.74 4.60 13.45
N ASN A 316 4.59 4.18 12.90
CA ASN A 316 4.19 2.76 12.94
C ASN A 316 5.09 1.87 12.08
N GLY A 317 5.51 2.37 10.90
CA GLY A 317 6.48 1.69 10.07
C GLY A 317 7.84 1.53 10.75
N SER A 318 8.30 2.57 11.44
CA SER A 318 9.54 2.52 12.24
C SER A 318 9.46 1.49 13.36
N LYS A 319 8.34 1.46 14.10
CA LYS A 319 8.11 0.47 15.15
C LYS A 319 8.17 -0.96 14.61
N SER A 320 7.52 -1.21 13.47
CA SER A 320 7.52 -2.51 12.81
C SER A 320 8.92 -2.92 12.33
N LEU A 321 9.66 -1.99 11.73
CA LEU A 321 11.04 -2.20 11.31
C LEU A 321 11.94 -2.49 12.51
N ASN A 322 11.85 -1.70 13.58
CA ASN A 322 12.62 -1.93 14.79
C ASN A 322 12.33 -3.30 15.43
N ASN A 323 11.06 -3.71 15.52
CA ASN A 323 10.71 -5.04 16.03
C ASN A 323 11.40 -6.16 15.24
N TYR A 324 11.45 -6.03 13.92
CA TYR A 324 12.22 -6.96 13.09
C TYR A 324 13.74 -6.89 13.39
N LEU A 325 14.31 -5.69 13.47
CA LEU A 325 15.73 -5.52 13.80
C LEU A 325 16.09 -6.13 15.17
N GLN A 326 15.20 -6.02 16.17
CA GLN A 326 15.42 -6.62 17.49
C GLN A 326 15.38 -8.15 17.48
N SER A 327 14.67 -8.78 16.54
CA SER A 327 14.67 -10.24 16.38
C SER A 327 15.98 -10.80 15.78
N LEU A 328 16.86 -9.93 15.27
CA LEU A 328 18.13 -10.35 14.66
C LEU A 328 19.25 -10.33 15.69
N ASN A 329 19.97 -11.45 15.83
CA ASN A 329 21.18 -11.54 16.64
C ASN A 329 22.44 -11.29 15.80
N CYS A 330 22.62 -10.04 15.35
CA CYS A 330 23.78 -9.61 14.54
C CYS A 330 24.02 -8.12 14.67
N ASN A 331 25.15 -7.63 14.16
CA ASN A 331 25.42 -6.21 13.98
C ASN A 331 24.48 -5.62 12.93
N LYS A 332 23.89 -4.46 13.22
CA LYS A 332 22.90 -3.79 12.39
C LYS A 332 23.39 -2.40 11.99
N HIS A 333 23.62 -2.23 10.70
CA HIS A 333 24.04 -0.96 10.11
C HIS A 333 22.87 -0.40 9.30
N VAL A 334 22.37 0.76 9.69
CA VAL A 334 21.22 1.39 9.05
C VAL A 334 21.69 2.54 8.16
N VAL A 335 21.21 2.58 6.92
CA VAL A 335 21.39 3.71 6.00
C VAL A 335 20.01 4.31 5.76
N VAL A 336 19.85 5.62 5.97
CA VAL A 336 18.54 6.28 5.90
C VAL A 336 18.58 7.64 5.20
N GLY A 337 17.65 7.83 4.23
CA GLY A 337 17.27 9.12 3.65
C GLY A 337 15.77 9.32 3.83
N MET A 338 15.32 10.55 4.04
CA MET A 338 13.90 10.84 4.31
C MET A 338 13.42 12.10 3.59
N MET A 339 12.10 12.16 3.35
CA MET A 339 11.45 13.37 2.87
C MET A 339 11.33 14.39 4.01
N ALA A 340 11.40 15.70 3.70
CA ALA A 340 11.42 16.78 4.69
C ALA A 340 10.14 16.87 5.54
N ASN A 341 8.99 16.48 4.97
CA ASN A 341 7.68 16.54 5.62
C ASN A 341 7.35 15.36 6.56
N LYS A 342 8.34 14.51 6.90
CA LYS A 342 8.15 13.38 7.81
C LYS A 342 8.54 13.74 9.25
N HIS A 343 7.97 13.05 10.22
CA HIS A 343 8.27 13.23 11.64
C HIS A 343 9.55 12.46 12.02
N HIS A 344 10.71 13.02 11.67
CA HIS A 344 12.01 12.36 11.78
C HIS A 344 12.33 11.90 13.21
N GLU A 345 12.11 12.75 14.22
CA GLU A 345 12.41 12.44 15.62
C GLU A 345 11.55 11.30 16.15
N LYS A 346 10.26 11.27 15.81
CA LYS A 346 9.39 10.14 16.14
C LYS A 346 9.77 8.86 15.41
N TYR A 347 10.17 8.97 14.13
CA TYR A 347 10.63 7.82 13.36
C TYR A 347 11.83 7.17 14.04
N ILE A 348 12.83 7.94 14.43
CA ILE A 348 14.08 7.40 14.98
C ILE A 348 13.97 6.94 16.42
N SER A 349 13.01 7.45 17.20
CA SER A 349 12.84 7.15 18.63
C SER A 349 12.65 5.66 18.92
N TYR A 350 12.20 4.90 17.95
CA TYR A 350 12.02 3.45 18.09
C TYR A 350 13.29 2.63 17.86
N PHE A 351 14.31 3.19 17.19
CA PHE A 351 15.53 2.42 16.88
C PHE A 351 16.37 2.17 18.12
N LYS A 352 16.56 0.88 18.44
CA LYS A 352 17.35 0.42 19.57
C LYS A 352 18.36 -0.63 19.10
N ASN A 353 19.49 -0.72 19.80
CA ASN A 353 20.51 -1.75 19.58
C ASN A 353 20.96 -1.84 18.10
N ILE A 354 21.14 -0.70 17.45
CA ILE A 354 21.79 -0.60 16.14
C ILE A 354 23.27 -0.30 16.32
N SER A 355 24.12 -0.86 15.47
CA SER A 355 25.58 -0.70 15.56
C SER A 355 26.05 0.64 14.99
N SER A 356 25.39 1.11 13.93
CA SER A 356 25.62 2.44 13.34
C SER A 356 24.42 2.87 12.52
N LEU A 357 24.31 4.20 12.34
CA LEU A 357 23.35 4.82 11.43
C LEU A 357 24.08 5.79 10.52
N THR A 358 23.83 5.69 9.21
CA THR A 358 24.33 6.63 8.21
C THR A 358 23.17 7.35 7.56
N THR A 359 23.17 8.66 7.60
CA THR A 359 22.18 9.49 6.89
C THR A 359 22.70 9.83 5.49
N VAL A 360 21.81 9.85 4.51
CA VAL A 360 22.17 10.14 3.11
C VAL A 360 21.21 11.13 2.47
N ASP A 361 21.68 11.84 1.46
CA ASP A 361 20.84 12.60 0.57
C ASP A 361 20.05 11.66 -0.34
N ILE A 362 18.82 12.04 -0.71
CA ILE A 362 18.05 11.32 -1.72
C ILE A 362 18.26 12.03 -3.07
N PRO A 363 19.00 11.44 -4.01
CA PRO A 363 19.27 12.08 -5.29
C PRO A 363 17.98 12.37 -6.07
N ASN A 364 17.93 13.54 -6.72
CA ASN A 364 16.82 14.00 -7.55
C ASN A 364 15.47 14.13 -6.82
N GLN A 365 15.50 14.30 -5.48
CA GLN A 365 14.31 14.52 -4.64
C GLN A 365 14.39 15.89 -3.94
N PRO A 366 13.93 16.96 -4.57
CA PRO A 366 14.05 18.32 -4.03
C PRO A 366 13.32 18.51 -2.69
N ASN A 367 12.31 17.69 -2.42
CA ASN A 367 11.53 17.73 -1.17
C ASN A 367 12.11 16.83 -0.07
N SER A 368 13.31 16.27 -0.24
CA SER A 368 13.98 15.51 0.81
C SER A 368 14.72 16.45 1.77
N ILE A 369 14.89 16.00 3.03
CA ILE A 369 15.83 16.65 3.96
C ILE A 369 17.24 16.24 3.59
N SER A 370 18.23 17.16 3.70
CA SER A 370 19.62 16.79 3.49
C SER A 370 20.09 15.75 4.52
N GLY A 371 20.96 14.83 4.12
CA GLY A 371 21.51 13.83 5.04
C GLY A 371 22.22 14.49 6.23
N LYS A 372 22.88 15.63 6.00
CA LYS A 372 23.54 16.42 7.05
C LYS A 372 22.55 16.97 8.10
N ASP A 373 21.39 17.45 7.67
CA ASP A 373 20.38 17.97 8.59
C ASP A 373 19.60 16.84 9.25
N LEU A 374 19.38 15.73 8.54
CA LEU A 374 18.81 14.51 9.11
C LEU A 374 19.72 13.94 10.22
N MET A 375 21.04 13.94 10.02
CA MET A 375 22.01 13.54 11.04
C MET A 375 21.86 14.35 12.35
N LYS A 376 21.64 15.67 12.25
CA LYS A 376 21.45 16.54 13.43
C LYS A 376 20.20 16.15 14.24
N LYS A 377 19.16 15.66 13.55
CA LYS A 377 17.92 15.19 14.20
C LYS A 377 18.09 13.83 14.90
N PHE A 378 19.09 13.07 14.54
CA PHE A 378 19.36 11.72 15.04
C PHE A 378 20.55 11.66 16.01
N LYS A 379 21.01 12.80 16.49
CA LYS A 379 22.21 12.95 17.35
C LYS A 379 22.21 12.10 18.62
N ASP A 380 21.02 11.72 19.12
CA ASP A 380 20.89 10.93 20.36
C ASP A 380 21.13 9.43 20.15
N LEU A 381 21.34 9.00 18.92
CA LEU A 381 21.70 7.61 18.60
C LEU A 381 23.23 7.43 18.56
N PRO A 382 23.72 6.23 18.89
CA PRO A 382 25.15 5.92 18.82
C PRO A 382 25.63 5.87 17.36
N ASN A 383 26.86 6.35 17.13
CA ASN A 383 27.58 6.21 15.85
C ASN A 383 26.80 6.71 14.62
N VAL A 384 26.17 7.87 14.73
CA VAL A 384 25.52 8.52 13.58
C VAL A 384 26.55 9.21 12.70
N LYS A 385 26.46 8.96 11.39
CA LYS A 385 27.36 9.53 10.35
C LYS A 385 26.53 10.09 9.19
N TYR A 386 27.17 10.94 8.41
CA TYR A 386 26.69 11.45 7.11
C TYR A 386 27.69 11.10 6.03
#